data_bf14d6eb1effc4a0834ddf21ea7f2e50
#
_entry.id   bf14d6eb1effc4a0834ddf21ea7f2e50
#
_cell.length_a   1.000
_cell.length_b   1.000
_cell.length_c   1.000
_cell.angle_alpha   90.00
_cell.angle_beta   90.00
_cell.angle_gamma   90.00
#
_symmetry.space_group_name_H-M   'P 1'
#
loop_
_entity.id
_entity.type
_entity.pdbx_description
1 polymer ?
#
loop_
_entity_poly.entity_id
_entity_poly.type
_entity_poly.pdbx_seq_one_letter_code
_entity_poly.pdbx_strand_id
1 'polypeptide(L)'
;SFKVEGRLKNESYVRNVVRDYSIALDNLIESGHRKYARESFGSVTGGFTPDTAKTFNRGYTELFLDGKRGKWAAMDAAKSMGEPVGTVTSIGKGEIRIQAAKGVSLNNGDGFSFVSRQGKVEGFRGDVCAGNSIRCKIVPALFVGAALYRNINTAFEREIERQACTRE
;
A
#
# COMPACT_ATOMS: atom_id res chain seq x y z
N SER A 1 8.45 -14.27 -17.93
CA SER A 1 7.06 -13.80 -17.79
C SER A 1 6.72 -13.52 -16.33
N PHE A 2 5.83 -12.56 -16.09
CA PHE A 2 5.35 -12.19 -14.77
C PHE A 2 3.91 -12.65 -14.62
N LYS A 3 3.57 -13.17 -13.46
CA LYS A 3 2.20 -13.53 -13.10
C LYS A 3 1.70 -12.57 -12.03
N VAL A 4 0.70 -11.77 -12.37
CA VAL A 4 0.02 -10.87 -11.43
C VAL A 4 -1.30 -11.52 -11.03
N GLU A 5 -1.51 -11.73 -9.74
CA GLU A 5 -2.74 -12.30 -9.21
C GLU A 5 -3.56 -11.23 -8.50
N GLY A 6 -4.71 -10.88 -9.11
CA GLY A 6 -5.65 -9.88 -8.60
C GLY A 6 -6.99 -10.44 -8.13
N ARG A 7 -7.16 -11.77 -8.08
CA ARG A 7 -8.41 -12.39 -7.64
C ARG A 7 -8.81 -11.91 -6.24
N LEU A 8 -10.04 -11.47 -6.08
CA LEU A 8 -10.57 -10.89 -4.85
C LEU A 8 -9.85 -9.60 -4.37
N LYS A 9 -9.14 -8.93 -5.28
CA LYS A 9 -8.57 -7.60 -5.06
C LYS A 9 -9.39 -6.56 -5.80
N ASN A 10 -9.34 -5.32 -5.30
CA ASN A 10 -9.95 -4.19 -5.98
C ASN A 10 -9.19 -3.82 -7.25
N GLU A 11 -9.83 -3.06 -8.12
CA GLU A 11 -9.27 -2.61 -9.39
C GLU A 11 -8.02 -1.75 -9.18
N SER A 12 -8.01 -0.90 -8.16
CA SER A 12 -6.87 -0.04 -7.83
C SER A 12 -5.60 -0.84 -7.55
N TYR A 13 -5.70 -1.99 -6.87
CA TYR A 13 -4.57 -2.89 -6.67
C TYR A 13 -4.01 -3.39 -8.01
N VAL A 14 -4.87 -3.87 -8.89
CA VAL A 14 -4.45 -4.42 -10.19
C VAL A 14 -3.81 -3.33 -11.04
N ARG A 15 -4.45 -2.16 -11.14
CA ARG A 15 -3.91 -1.00 -11.88
C ARG A 15 -2.54 -0.59 -11.34
N ASN A 16 -2.40 -0.48 -10.02
CA ASN A 16 -1.17 -0.05 -9.36
C ASN A 16 -0.01 -1.02 -9.65
N VAL A 17 -0.21 -2.31 -9.43
CA VAL A 17 0.83 -3.33 -9.65
C VAL A 17 1.20 -3.44 -11.13
N VAL A 18 0.22 -3.48 -12.03
CA VAL A 18 0.49 -3.56 -13.47
C VAL A 18 1.23 -2.32 -13.97
N ARG A 19 0.88 -1.14 -13.47
CA ARG A 19 1.57 0.10 -13.82
C ARG A 19 3.01 0.11 -13.35
N ASP A 20 3.27 -0.33 -12.12
CA ASP A 20 4.63 -0.43 -11.56
C ASP A 20 5.54 -1.34 -12.40
N TYR A 21 5.07 -2.54 -12.71
CA TYR A 21 5.81 -3.46 -13.58
C TYR A 21 5.98 -2.93 -15.00
N SER A 22 4.98 -2.22 -15.54
CA SER A 22 5.07 -1.63 -16.88
C SER A 22 6.17 -0.59 -16.96
N ILE A 23 6.24 0.32 -15.98
CA ILE A 23 7.29 1.34 -15.91
C ILE A 23 8.67 0.71 -15.70
N ALA A 24 8.77 -0.29 -14.81
CA ALA A 24 10.02 -0.99 -14.57
C ALA A 24 10.56 -1.68 -15.84
N LEU A 25 9.67 -2.26 -16.65
CA LEU A 25 10.04 -2.87 -17.95
C LEU A 25 10.45 -1.82 -18.96
N ASP A 26 9.76 -0.68 -19.06
CA ASP A 26 10.14 0.40 -19.97
C ASP A 26 11.53 0.93 -19.63
N ASN A 27 11.78 1.23 -18.34
CA ASN A 27 13.07 1.69 -17.86
C ASN A 27 14.20 0.69 -18.17
N LEU A 28 13.92 -0.62 -18.03
CA LEU A 28 14.90 -1.67 -18.33
C LEU A 28 15.24 -1.71 -19.84
N ILE A 29 14.24 -1.54 -20.71
CA ILE A 29 14.43 -1.55 -22.16
C ILE A 29 15.17 -0.28 -22.61
N GLU A 30 14.78 0.88 -22.09
CA GLU A 30 15.38 2.18 -22.40
C GLU A 30 16.83 2.29 -21.90
N SER A 31 17.18 1.61 -20.81
CA SER A 31 18.55 1.56 -20.29
C SER A 31 19.54 0.80 -21.19
N GLY A 32 19.10 0.33 -22.34
CA GLY A 32 19.96 -0.24 -23.38
C GLY A 32 20.24 -1.73 -23.23
N HIS A 33 19.49 -2.44 -22.42
CA HIS A 33 19.53 -3.92 -22.37
C HIS A 33 18.94 -4.51 -23.67
N ARG A 34 19.72 -4.49 -24.76
CA ARG A 34 19.33 -4.95 -26.11
C ARG A 34 18.78 -6.38 -26.19
N LYS A 35 18.85 -7.14 -25.11
CA LYS A 35 18.32 -8.49 -25.00
C LYS A 35 16.81 -8.55 -24.75
N TYR A 36 16.19 -7.42 -24.40
CA TYR A 36 14.78 -7.36 -24.03
C TYR A 36 14.05 -6.36 -24.88
N ALA A 37 12.85 -6.73 -25.29
CA ALA A 37 11.92 -5.87 -26.00
C ALA A 37 10.50 -6.16 -25.51
N ARG A 38 9.60 -5.20 -25.66
CA ARG A 38 8.18 -5.48 -25.46
C ARG A 38 7.66 -6.36 -26.59
N GLU A 39 6.87 -7.35 -26.23
CA GLU A 39 6.12 -8.16 -27.20
C GLU A 39 4.96 -7.36 -27.81
N SER A 40 4.38 -6.45 -27.03
CA SER A 40 3.26 -5.63 -27.47
C SER A 40 3.71 -4.34 -28.16
N PHE A 41 3.00 -3.97 -29.22
CA PHE A 41 3.22 -2.71 -29.93
C PHE A 41 2.70 -1.51 -29.11
N GLY A 42 3.28 -0.34 -29.39
CA GLY A 42 2.90 0.93 -28.78
C GLY A 42 3.49 1.18 -27.40
N SER A 43 3.37 2.40 -26.95
CA SER A 43 3.82 2.88 -25.65
C SER A 43 2.62 3.28 -24.78
N VAL A 44 2.81 3.22 -23.48
CA VAL A 44 1.80 3.67 -22.52
C VAL A 44 2.22 5.02 -21.96
N THR A 45 1.41 6.04 -22.22
CA THR A 45 1.64 7.41 -21.75
C THR A 45 0.64 7.83 -20.67
N GLY A 46 0.99 8.83 -19.88
CA GLY A 46 0.15 9.36 -18.81
C GLY A 46 0.05 8.41 -17.61
N GLY A 47 -1.03 8.56 -16.87
CA GLY A 47 -1.32 7.76 -15.67
C GLY A 47 -0.67 8.30 -14.40
N PHE A 48 -0.94 7.62 -13.30
CA PHE A 48 -0.46 7.95 -11.96
C PHE A 48 0.93 7.36 -11.70
N THR A 49 1.62 7.88 -10.69
CA THR A 49 2.86 7.28 -10.19
C THR A 49 2.52 6.10 -9.28
N PRO A 50 2.91 4.86 -9.65
CA PRO A 50 2.57 3.69 -8.85
C PRO A 50 3.34 3.66 -7.53
N ASP A 51 2.69 3.11 -6.51
CA ASP A 51 3.29 2.81 -5.22
C ASP A 51 2.62 1.56 -4.64
N THR A 52 3.27 0.41 -4.79
CA THR A 52 2.69 -0.87 -4.40
C THR A 52 2.45 -1.01 -2.90
N ALA A 53 3.11 -0.19 -2.08
CA ALA A 53 2.88 -0.16 -0.63
C ALA A 53 1.52 0.44 -0.25
N LYS A 54 0.96 1.32 -1.09
CA LYS A 54 -0.31 2.03 -0.83
C LYS A 54 -1.56 1.23 -1.16
N THR A 55 -1.43 0.08 -1.79
CA THR A 55 -2.54 -0.83 -2.06
C THR A 55 -2.39 -2.11 -1.25
N PHE A 56 -3.20 -3.13 -1.54
CA PHE A 56 -3.13 -4.38 -0.79
C PHE A 56 -1.72 -4.97 -0.79
N ASN A 57 -1.13 -5.15 0.38
CA ASN A 57 0.08 -5.95 0.56
C ASN A 57 0.09 -6.63 1.93
N ARG A 58 0.83 -7.73 2.04
CA ARG A 58 1.08 -8.47 3.28
C ARG A 58 2.55 -8.43 3.69
N GLY A 59 3.29 -7.46 3.18
CA GLY A 59 4.74 -7.39 3.19
C GLY A 59 5.34 -8.00 1.93
N TYR A 60 6.62 -7.74 1.74
CA TYR A 60 7.37 -8.18 0.57
C TYR A 60 8.41 -9.21 0.98
N THR A 61 8.71 -10.15 0.08
CA THR A 61 9.74 -11.15 0.27
C THR A 61 10.56 -11.29 -1.01
N GLU A 62 11.82 -11.63 -0.86
CA GLU A 62 12.71 -11.90 -1.99
C GLU A 62 12.67 -13.37 -2.44
N LEU A 63 12.09 -14.24 -1.65
CA LEU A 63 11.82 -15.67 -1.91
C LEU A 63 12.90 -16.34 -2.77
N PHE A 64 14.12 -16.46 -2.24
CA PHE A 64 15.28 -17.09 -2.93
C PHE A 64 15.72 -16.39 -4.23
N LEU A 65 15.30 -15.16 -4.50
CA LEU A 65 15.65 -14.45 -5.74
C LEU A 65 17.18 -14.42 -5.97
N ASP A 66 17.95 -14.21 -4.91
CA ASP A 66 19.43 -14.20 -4.95
C ASP A 66 20.05 -15.55 -4.54
N GLY A 67 19.29 -16.63 -4.59
CA GLY A 67 19.75 -17.96 -4.17
C GLY A 67 19.99 -18.11 -2.67
N LYS A 68 19.69 -17.10 -1.85
CA LYS A 68 19.85 -17.11 -0.39
C LYS A 68 18.48 -17.23 0.29
N ARG A 69 18.44 -18.00 1.37
CA ARG A 69 17.26 -18.10 2.22
C ARG A 69 17.19 -16.86 3.13
N GLY A 70 16.56 -15.80 2.64
CA GLY A 70 16.27 -14.61 3.43
C GLY A 70 14.93 -14.70 4.19
N LYS A 71 14.33 -13.56 4.50
CA LYS A 71 12.97 -13.47 5.04
C LYS A 71 11.97 -13.85 3.93
N TRP A 72 11.60 -15.11 3.86
CA TRP A 72 10.87 -15.71 2.74
C TRP A 72 9.35 -15.70 2.91
N ALA A 73 8.85 -15.32 4.08
CA ALA A 73 7.42 -15.20 4.32
C ALA A 73 7.13 -14.07 5.34
N ALA A 74 6.05 -13.34 5.10
CA ALA A 74 5.48 -12.45 6.10
C ALA A 74 4.50 -13.26 6.95
N MET A 75 4.97 -13.75 8.10
CA MET A 75 4.20 -14.63 8.98
C MET A 75 3.18 -13.89 9.85
N ASP A 76 3.31 -12.56 9.94
CA ASP A 76 2.63 -11.76 10.97
C ASP A 76 1.24 -11.26 10.55
N ALA A 77 0.86 -11.36 9.28
CA ALA A 77 -0.41 -10.79 8.81
C ALA A 77 -1.13 -11.70 7.80
N ALA A 78 -2.26 -12.27 8.23
CA ALA A 78 -3.22 -12.92 7.32
C ALA A 78 -3.99 -11.90 6.45
N LYS A 79 -4.03 -10.62 6.88
CA LYS A 79 -4.72 -9.51 6.22
C LYS A 79 -3.73 -8.49 5.69
N SER A 80 -4.19 -7.61 4.80
CA SER A 80 -3.38 -6.46 4.34
C SER A 80 -3.01 -5.57 5.52
N MET A 81 -1.73 -5.29 5.67
CA MET A 81 -1.24 -4.30 6.63
C MET A 81 -1.22 -2.90 6.01
N GLY A 82 -0.86 -2.78 4.73
CA GLY A 82 -0.70 -1.49 4.07
C GLY A 82 0.64 -0.80 4.39
N GLU A 83 0.69 0.51 4.17
CA GLU A 83 1.87 1.35 4.42
C GLU A 83 1.94 1.78 5.91
N PRO A 84 3.13 1.83 6.52
CA PRO A 84 3.28 2.34 7.88
C PRO A 84 3.01 3.85 7.90
N VAL A 85 2.16 4.30 8.82
CA VAL A 85 1.79 5.73 8.94
C VAL A 85 2.22 6.36 10.26
N GLY A 86 2.52 5.61 11.27
CA GLY A 86 3.01 6.15 12.55
C GLY A 86 2.71 5.26 13.73
N THR A 87 2.76 5.86 14.91
CA THR A 87 2.52 5.17 16.19
C THR A 87 1.45 5.91 16.98
N VAL A 88 0.53 5.18 17.59
CA VAL A 88 -0.53 5.74 18.43
C VAL A 88 0.07 6.33 19.70
N THR A 89 -0.18 7.61 19.95
CA THR A 89 0.33 8.35 21.12
C THR A 89 -0.72 8.59 22.21
N SER A 90 -1.99 8.71 21.80
CA SER A 90 -3.10 8.81 22.75
C SER A 90 -4.41 8.30 22.17
N ILE A 91 -5.29 7.83 23.06
CA ILE A 91 -6.62 7.34 22.70
C ILE A 91 -7.62 8.06 23.61
N GLY A 92 -8.55 8.79 23.00
CA GLY A 92 -9.63 9.51 23.67
C GLY A 92 -11.01 8.95 23.31
N LYS A 93 -12.05 9.70 23.65
CA LYS A 93 -13.43 9.35 23.31
C LYS A 93 -13.69 9.69 21.82
N GLY A 94 -13.54 8.68 20.92
CA GLY A 94 -13.81 8.87 19.48
C GLY A 94 -12.68 9.54 18.70
N GLU A 95 -11.52 9.73 19.30
CA GLU A 95 -10.36 10.34 18.67
C GLU A 95 -9.08 9.64 19.13
N ILE A 96 -8.17 9.44 18.22
CA ILE A 96 -6.81 8.98 18.49
C ILE A 96 -5.81 10.00 17.97
N ARG A 97 -4.66 10.09 18.62
CA ARG A 97 -3.51 10.85 18.12
C ARG A 97 -2.36 9.92 17.81
N ILE A 98 -1.63 10.27 16.79
CA ILE A 98 -0.48 9.51 16.33
C ILE A 98 0.75 10.40 16.25
N GLN A 99 1.90 9.78 16.37
CA GLN A 99 3.15 10.34 15.88
C GLN A 99 3.30 9.84 14.44
N ALA A 100 2.96 10.69 13.47
CA ALA A 100 3.02 10.34 12.06
C ALA A 100 4.47 10.15 11.59
N ALA A 101 4.68 9.19 10.68
CA ALA A 101 5.94 9.03 9.99
C ALA A 101 6.21 10.23 9.05
N LYS A 102 7.48 10.51 8.77
CA LYS A 102 7.89 11.64 7.92
C LYS A 102 7.25 11.53 6.53
N GLY A 103 6.61 12.60 6.09
CA GLY A 103 6.00 12.67 4.75
C GLY A 103 4.63 12.02 4.63
N VAL A 104 4.08 11.46 5.71
CA VAL A 104 2.73 10.89 5.71
C VAL A 104 1.69 11.98 5.93
N SER A 105 0.71 12.05 5.04
CA SER A 105 -0.50 12.85 5.18
C SER A 105 -1.71 11.93 5.27
N LEU A 106 -2.57 12.16 6.25
CA LEU A 106 -3.79 11.38 6.48
C LEU A 106 -4.98 12.06 5.81
N ASN A 107 -5.92 11.27 5.28
CA ASN A 107 -7.10 11.76 4.60
C ASN A 107 -8.38 11.20 5.24
N ASN A 108 -9.45 11.97 5.14
CA ASN A 108 -10.76 11.51 5.58
C ASN A 108 -11.16 10.24 4.81
N GLY A 109 -11.61 9.24 5.55
CA GLY A 109 -12.01 7.96 4.98
C GLY A 109 -10.88 6.95 4.81
N ASP A 110 -9.63 7.29 5.15
CA ASP A 110 -8.52 6.33 5.15
C ASP A 110 -8.84 5.13 6.05
N GLY A 111 -8.48 3.95 5.59
CA GLY A 111 -8.56 2.71 6.36
C GLY A 111 -7.24 2.44 7.06
N PHE A 112 -7.32 2.15 8.36
CA PHE A 112 -6.15 1.87 9.19
C PHE A 112 -6.16 0.44 9.71
N SER A 113 -4.98 -0.11 9.93
CA SER A 113 -4.79 -1.41 10.54
C SER A 113 -3.66 -1.37 11.57
N PHE A 114 -3.73 -2.28 12.53
CA PHE A 114 -2.71 -2.48 13.55
C PHE A 114 -2.71 -3.93 14.01
N VAL A 115 -1.64 -4.35 14.66
CA VAL A 115 -1.57 -5.66 15.30
C VAL A 115 -1.91 -5.49 16.78
N SER A 116 -2.95 -6.15 17.22
CA SER A 116 -3.35 -6.15 18.63
C SER A 116 -2.30 -6.86 19.50
N ARG A 117 -2.34 -6.65 20.82
CA ARG A 117 -1.44 -7.35 21.76
C ARG A 117 -1.57 -8.88 21.72
N GLN A 118 -2.66 -9.38 21.14
CA GLN A 118 -2.92 -10.82 20.95
C GLN A 118 -2.41 -11.32 19.58
N GLY A 119 -1.70 -10.49 18.80
CA GLY A 119 -1.18 -10.84 17.49
C GLY A 119 -2.22 -10.84 16.36
N LYS A 120 -3.43 -10.32 16.59
CA LYS A 120 -4.47 -10.25 15.57
C LYS A 120 -4.39 -8.92 14.83
N VAL A 121 -4.53 -8.96 13.49
CA VAL A 121 -4.68 -7.76 12.68
C VAL A 121 -6.12 -7.27 12.80
N GLU A 122 -6.26 -6.06 13.33
CA GLU A 122 -7.52 -5.35 13.45
C GLU A 122 -7.47 -4.05 12.67
N GLY A 123 -8.62 -3.48 12.34
CA GLY A 123 -8.68 -2.26 11.55
C GLY A 123 -9.87 -1.39 11.91
N PHE A 124 -9.75 -0.13 11.53
CA PHE A 124 -10.80 0.87 11.67
C PHE A 124 -10.71 1.88 10.51
N ARG A 125 -11.76 2.65 10.35
CA ARG A 125 -11.81 3.75 9.39
C ARG A 125 -11.63 5.08 10.13
N GLY A 126 -10.81 5.97 9.56
CA GLY A 126 -10.70 7.36 10.00
C GLY A 126 -11.78 8.19 9.35
N ASP A 127 -12.80 8.60 10.11
CA ASP A 127 -13.90 9.41 9.58
C ASP A 127 -13.44 10.83 9.26
N VAL A 128 -12.69 11.43 10.17
CA VAL A 128 -12.05 12.74 10.00
C VAL A 128 -10.60 12.65 10.42
N CYS A 129 -9.71 13.00 9.51
CA CYS A 129 -8.27 13.05 9.75
C CYS A 129 -7.79 14.50 9.62
N ALA A 130 -7.15 15.01 10.66
CA ALA A 130 -6.60 16.37 10.69
C ALA A 130 -5.21 16.37 11.34
N GLY A 131 -4.18 16.62 10.53
CA GLY A 131 -2.79 16.51 11.01
C GLY A 131 -2.51 15.11 11.59
N ASN A 132 -2.19 15.06 12.87
CA ASN A 132 -1.89 13.82 13.59
C ASN A 132 -3.09 13.26 14.38
N SER A 133 -4.29 13.82 14.18
CA SER A 133 -5.53 13.41 14.85
C SER A 133 -6.42 12.62 13.89
N ILE A 134 -7.01 11.53 14.37
CA ILE A 134 -7.94 10.67 13.64
C ILE A 134 -9.20 10.49 14.48
N ARG A 135 -10.32 11.02 14.02
CA ARG A 135 -11.64 10.69 14.57
C ARG A 135 -12.13 9.38 13.99
N CYS A 136 -12.52 8.46 14.85
CA CYS A 136 -12.96 7.14 14.45
C CYS A 136 -13.77 6.46 15.55
N LYS A 137 -14.48 5.41 15.19
CA LYS A 137 -15.00 4.46 16.18
C LYS A 137 -13.82 3.73 16.82
N ILE A 138 -13.62 3.92 18.12
CA ILE A 138 -12.52 3.30 18.85
C ILE A 138 -12.67 1.77 18.86
N VAL A 139 -11.62 1.08 18.47
CA VAL A 139 -11.52 -0.39 18.55
C VAL A 139 -10.96 -0.76 19.92
N PRO A 140 -11.64 -1.62 20.70
CA PRO A 140 -11.20 -1.97 22.07
C PRO A 140 -9.79 -2.53 22.16
N ALA A 141 -9.31 -3.20 21.11
CA ALA A 141 -7.97 -3.78 21.06
C ALA A 141 -6.86 -2.77 20.74
N LEU A 142 -7.21 -1.51 20.38
CA LEU A 142 -6.23 -0.46 20.10
C LEU A 142 -5.57 0.01 21.40
N PHE A 143 -4.26 0.22 21.34
CA PHE A 143 -3.48 0.65 22.52
C PHE A 143 -2.45 1.72 22.15
N VAL A 144 -2.06 2.52 23.12
CA VAL A 144 -0.99 3.50 23.00
C VAL A 144 0.34 2.78 22.77
N GLY A 145 1.09 3.22 21.77
CA GLY A 145 2.32 2.55 21.31
C GLY A 145 2.09 1.57 20.15
N ALA A 146 0.85 1.32 19.73
CA ALA A 146 0.58 0.48 18.58
C ALA A 146 1.14 1.10 17.30
N ALA A 147 1.87 0.33 16.51
CA ALA A 147 2.22 0.71 15.14
C ALA A 147 0.97 0.72 14.28
N LEU A 148 0.72 1.84 13.61
CA LEU A 148 -0.43 2.04 12.75
C LEU A 148 -0.01 1.99 11.29
N TYR A 149 -0.79 1.27 10.51
CA TYR A 149 -0.63 1.12 9.06
C TYR A 149 -1.87 1.64 8.36
N ARG A 150 -1.73 2.07 7.11
CA ARG A 150 -2.84 2.48 6.25
C ARG A 150 -3.04 1.46 5.16
N ASN A 151 -4.14 0.73 5.21
CA ASN A 151 -4.48 -0.30 4.25
C ASN A 151 -5.46 0.17 3.16
N ILE A 152 -6.07 1.35 3.34
CA ILE A 152 -6.84 2.07 2.32
C ILE A 152 -6.39 3.52 2.33
N ASN A 153 -5.76 3.96 1.24
CA ASN A 153 -5.35 5.34 1.02
C ASN A 153 -6.32 6.01 0.06
N THR A 154 -7.29 6.75 0.60
CA THR A 154 -8.38 7.34 -0.20
C THR A 154 -7.89 8.37 -1.21
N ALA A 155 -6.83 9.11 -0.92
CA ALA A 155 -6.25 10.07 -1.87
C ALA A 155 -5.61 9.33 -3.05
N PHE A 156 -4.87 8.26 -2.78
CA PHE A 156 -4.23 7.45 -3.81
C PHE A 156 -5.25 6.68 -4.67
N GLU A 157 -6.29 6.14 -4.06
CA GLU A 157 -7.40 5.51 -4.80
C GLU A 157 -8.03 6.49 -5.81
N ARG A 158 -8.31 7.72 -5.38
CA ARG A 158 -8.82 8.78 -6.26
C ARG A 158 -7.83 9.18 -7.36
N GLU A 159 -6.54 9.17 -7.06
CA GLU A 159 -5.50 9.44 -8.05
C GLU A 159 -5.50 8.38 -9.14
N ILE A 160 -5.55 7.10 -8.78
CA ILE A 160 -5.64 5.97 -9.72
C ILE A 160 -6.90 6.07 -10.60
N GLU A 161 -8.03 6.46 -10.01
CA GLU A 161 -9.29 6.62 -10.76
C GLU A 161 -9.26 7.77 -11.76
N ARG A 162 -8.62 8.89 -11.39
CA ARG A 162 -8.61 10.11 -12.21
C ARG A 162 -7.59 10.08 -13.33
N GLN A 163 -6.46 9.44 -13.11
CA GLN A 163 -5.34 9.45 -14.04
C GLN A 163 -5.35 8.19 -14.90
N ALA A 164 -6.08 8.25 -16.00
CA ALA A 164 -6.08 7.19 -16.99
C ALA A 164 -4.75 7.14 -17.75
N CYS A 165 -4.31 5.93 -18.09
CA CYS A 165 -3.23 5.70 -19.03
C CYS A 165 -3.81 5.66 -20.45
N THR A 166 -3.07 6.21 -21.41
CA THR A 166 -3.37 6.08 -22.84
C THR A 166 -2.33 5.19 -23.50
N ARG A 167 -2.73 4.34 -24.39
CA ARG A 167 -1.82 3.53 -25.21
C ARG A 167 -1.87 4.06 -26.63
N GLU A 168 -0.71 4.44 -27.16
CA GLU A 168 -0.48 4.92 -28.52
C GLU A 168 0.40 3.94 -29.28
#